data_800192392f14ae1608c75b3a94b43d31
#
_entry.id   800192392f14ae1608c75b3a94b43d31
#
_cell.length_a   1.000
_cell.length_b   1.000
_cell.length_c   1.000
_cell.angle_alpha   90.00
_cell.angle_beta   90.00
_cell.angle_gamma   90.00
#
_symmetry.space_group_name_H-M   'P 1'
#
loop_
_entity.id
_entity.type
_entity.pdbx_description
1 polymer ?
#
loop_
_entity_poly.entity_id
_entity_poly.type
_entity_poly.pdbx_seq_one_letter_code
_entity_poly.pdbx_strand_id
1 'polypeptide(L)'
;MFYFVTNQFDVNDPVGVEQLKRLTLFSDNQQDAKILVLDYQPDLSQQKDLAQVAANQIQSVFTAIVPHTNATVRVPYTTGDIQTFTQYQARQNGEETAFFDGEQLVMKIRYFTATTGGQAVLHQIRTISYFSEHGDRLRTEEYDLTGNKISTHYFRADGNLRLTVYFQIDGSSLLTIDYDQQGTSIRFY
;
A
#
# COMPACT_ATOMS: atom_id res chain seq x y z
N MET A 1 -0.02 -7.52 -28.46
CA MET A 1 0.16 -6.97 -27.10
C MET A 1 1.08 -7.89 -26.32
N PHE A 2 2.10 -7.36 -25.64
CA PHE A 2 3.08 -8.11 -24.85
C PHE A 2 2.95 -7.70 -23.37
N TYR A 3 3.24 -8.64 -22.46
CA TYR A 3 3.25 -8.36 -21.02
C TYR A 3 4.62 -8.71 -20.44
N PHE A 4 5.22 -7.76 -19.73
CA PHE A 4 6.38 -7.98 -18.87
C PHE A 4 5.87 -8.13 -17.44
N VAL A 5 6.03 -9.31 -16.88
CA VAL A 5 5.48 -9.63 -15.55
C VAL A 5 6.55 -9.41 -14.50
N THR A 6 6.18 -8.76 -13.39
CA THR A 6 7.05 -8.56 -12.22
C THR A 6 6.23 -8.68 -10.94
N ASN A 7 6.88 -9.07 -9.86
CA ASN A 7 6.22 -9.05 -8.55
C ASN A 7 5.99 -7.61 -8.10
N GLN A 8 7.03 -6.78 -8.12
CA GLN A 8 6.98 -5.37 -7.76
C GLN A 8 7.63 -4.53 -8.85
N PHE A 9 7.26 -3.26 -8.92
CA PHE A 9 7.82 -2.29 -9.86
C PHE A 9 8.39 -1.09 -9.10
N ASP A 10 9.69 -0.84 -9.24
CA ASP A 10 10.38 0.33 -8.72
C ASP A 10 11.25 0.94 -9.84
N VAL A 11 11.05 2.23 -10.12
CA VAL A 11 11.81 2.96 -11.15
C VAL A 11 13.31 3.06 -10.84
N ASN A 12 13.70 2.90 -9.60
CA ASN A 12 15.08 2.98 -9.14
C ASN A 12 15.76 1.60 -9.02
N ASP A 13 14.98 0.51 -9.10
CA ASP A 13 15.51 -0.85 -9.11
C ASP A 13 16.04 -1.20 -10.52
N PRO A 14 17.19 -1.87 -10.63
CA PRO A 14 17.71 -2.38 -11.91
C PRO A 14 16.69 -3.16 -12.74
N VAL A 15 15.83 -3.96 -12.11
CA VAL A 15 14.77 -4.71 -12.80
C VAL A 15 13.71 -3.77 -13.38
N GLY A 16 13.26 -2.78 -12.61
CA GLY A 16 12.29 -1.77 -13.06
C GLY A 16 12.85 -0.94 -14.23
N VAL A 17 14.11 -0.50 -14.13
CA VAL A 17 14.82 0.22 -15.20
C VAL A 17 14.86 -0.62 -16.48
N GLU A 18 15.19 -1.90 -16.38
CA GLU A 18 15.26 -2.79 -17.56
C GLU A 18 13.87 -3.00 -18.18
N GLN A 19 12.82 -3.10 -17.39
CA GLN A 19 11.46 -3.22 -17.88
C GLN A 19 10.99 -1.96 -18.60
N LEU A 20 11.36 -0.77 -18.10
CA LEU A 20 11.10 0.50 -18.80
C LEU A 20 11.80 0.58 -20.13
N LYS A 21 13.08 0.16 -20.23
CA LYS A 21 13.81 0.08 -21.51
C LYS A 21 13.10 -0.84 -22.51
N ARG A 22 12.59 -1.97 -22.05
CA ARG A 22 11.82 -2.90 -22.89
C ARG A 22 10.52 -2.26 -23.37
N LEU A 23 9.75 -1.58 -22.48
CA LEU A 23 8.57 -0.84 -22.91
C LEU A 23 8.89 0.16 -24.01
N THR A 24 9.95 0.97 -23.83
CA THR A 24 10.38 1.94 -24.82
C THR A 24 10.72 1.26 -26.14
N LEU A 25 11.53 0.19 -26.12
CA LEU A 25 11.91 -0.56 -27.31
C LEU A 25 10.69 -1.09 -28.08
N PHE A 26 9.68 -1.60 -27.38
CA PHE A 26 8.45 -2.10 -28.02
C PHE A 26 7.63 -0.95 -28.60
N SER A 27 7.52 0.17 -27.88
CA SER A 27 6.83 1.37 -28.33
C SER A 27 7.46 1.95 -29.60
N ASP A 28 8.79 2.04 -29.64
CA ASP A 28 9.55 2.53 -30.80
C ASP A 28 9.34 1.65 -32.04
N ASN A 29 9.05 0.37 -31.84
CA ASN A 29 8.72 -0.58 -32.90
C ASN A 29 7.20 -0.72 -33.14
N GLN A 30 6.38 0.22 -32.64
CA GLN A 30 4.93 0.23 -32.81
C GLN A 30 4.24 -1.04 -32.27
N GLN A 31 4.81 -1.65 -31.24
CA GLN A 31 4.28 -2.83 -30.58
C GLN A 31 3.66 -2.46 -29.23
N ASP A 32 2.45 -2.91 -28.99
CA ASP A 32 1.81 -2.74 -27.67
C ASP A 32 2.47 -3.63 -26.63
N ALA A 33 2.97 -3.01 -25.56
CA ALA A 33 3.54 -3.70 -24.41
C ALA A 33 3.07 -3.06 -23.09
N LYS A 34 3.01 -3.88 -22.06
CA LYS A 34 2.63 -3.45 -20.69
C LYS A 34 3.48 -4.17 -19.66
N ILE A 35 3.73 -3.51 -18.52
CA ILE A 35 4.24 -4.14 -17.31
C ILE A 35 3.05 -4.55 -16.44
N LEU A 36 3.00 -5.81 -16.02
CA LEU A 36 2.00 -6.35 -15.12
C LEU A 36 2.64 -6.62 -13.75
N VAL A 37 2.20 -5.89 -12.74
CA VAL A 37 2.66 -6.04 -11.36
C VAL A 37 1.75 -7.01 -10.63
N LEU A 38 2.32 -8.10 -10.10
CA LEU A 38 1.59 -9.19 -9.47
C LEU A 38 1.30 -8.94 -7.99
N ASP A 39 2.28 -8.38 -7.27
CA ASP A 39 2.11 -8.07 -5.86
C ASP A 39 1.30 -6.80 -5.67
N TYR A 40 0.59 -6.75 -4.55
CA TYR A 40 -0.04 -5.54 -4.12
C TYR A 40 1.04 -4.48 -3.79
N GLN A 41 0.98 -3.34 -4.48
CA GLN A 41 1.94 -2.24 -4.33
C GLN A 41 1.21 -0.90 -4.12
N PRO A 42 1.18 -0.41 -2.85
CA PRO A 42 0.43 0.81 -2.49
C PRO A 42 0.90 2.07 -3.20
N ASP A 43 2.20 2.17 -3.48
CA ASP A 43 2.86 3.32 -4.11
C ASP A 43 2.98 3.19 -5.64
N LEU A 44 2.34 2.19 -6.26
CA LEU A 44 2.44 1.95 -7.69
C LEU A 44 2.07 3.18 -8.54
N SER A 45 1.08 3.97 -8.12
CA SER A 45 0.71 5.21 -8.81
C SER A 45 1.87 6.22 -8.82
N GLN A 46 2.56 6.38 -7.70
CA GLN A 46 3.75 7.23 -7.60
C GLN A 46 4.89 6.71 -8.49
N GLN A 47 5.11 5.41 -8.51
CA GLN A 47 6.12 4.78 -9.37
C GLN A 47 5.81 5.02 -10.86
N LYS A 48 4.53 4.97 -11.25
CA LYS A 48 4.10 5.31 -12.63
C LYS A 48 4.40 6.76 -12.99
N ASP A 49 4.12 7.69 -12.09
CA ASP A 49 4.36 9.13 -12.30
C ASP A 49 5.87 9.40 -12.44
N LEU A 50 6.70 8.77 -11.60
CA LEU A 50 8.15 8.85 -11.68
C LEU A 50 8.71 8.23 -12.98
N ALA A 51 8.10 7.15 -13.43
CA ALA A 51 8.49 6.48 -14.67
C ALA A 51 8.14 7.28 -15.93
N GLN A 52 7.27 8.28 -15.83
CA GLN A 52 6.79 9.11 -16.95
C GLN A 52 6.20 8.30 -18.11
N VAL A 53 5.63 7.13 -17.82
CA VAL A 53 4.95 6.27 -18.80
C VAL A 53 3.45 6.49 -18.77
N ALA A 54 2.76 6.12 -19.85
CA ALA A 54 1.30 6.22 -19.90
C ALA A 54 0.67 5.37 -18.78
N ALA A 55 -0.36 5.88 -18.13
CA ALA A 55 -1.00 5.26 -16.97
C ALA A 55 -1.47 3.81 -17.22
N ASN A 56 -1.74 3.46 -18.48
CA ASN A 56 -2.18 2.12 -18.90
C ASN A 56 -1.02 1.16 -19.23
N GLN A 57 0.22 1.64 -19.25
CA GLN A 57 1.38 0.80 -19.58
C GLN A 57 1.93 0.01 -18.39
N ILE A 58 1.67 0.45 -17.17
CA ILE A 58 1.97 -0.30 -15.95
C ILE A 58 0.66 -0.58 -15.23
N GLN A 59 0.32 -1.84 -15.06
CA GLN A 59 -0.94 -2.29 -14.46
C GLN A 59 -0.65 -3.26 -13.31
N SER A 60 -1.43 -3.15 -12.23
CA SER A 60 -1.46 -4.17 -11.18
C SER A 60 -2.60 -5.14 -11.46
N VAL A 61 -2.41 -6.42 -11.15
CA VAL A 61 -3.51 -7.41 -11.17
C VAL A 61 -4.63 -6.99 -10.21
N PHE A 62 -4.30 -6.33 -9.10
CA PHE A 62 -5.29 -5.85 -8.15
C PHE A 62 -6.17 -4.74 -8.72
N THR A 63 -5.61 -3.80 -9.50
CA THR A 63 -6.40 -2.75 -10.16
C THR A 63 -7.20 -3.27 -11.35
N ALA A 64 -6.79 -4.37 -11.97
CA ALA A 64 -7.54 -5.00 -13.06
C ALA A 64 -8.78 -5.76 -12.57
N ILE A 65 -8.76 -6.24 -11.31
CA ILE A 65 -9.88 -6.97 -10.69
C ILE A 65 -10.91 -6.00 -10.10
N VAL A 66 -10.48 -4.80 -9.68
CA VAL A 66 -11.37 -3.80 -9.08
C VAL A 66 -12.23 -3.15 -10.17
N PRO A 67 -13.56 -3.28 -10.14
CA PRO A 67 -14.44 -2.54 -11.04
C PRO A 67 -14.20 -1.03 -10.85
N HIS A 68 -14.05 -0.29 -11.94
CA HIS A 68 -14.04 1.18 -11.93
C HIS A 68 -15.44 1.69 -11.57
N THR A 69 -15.79 1.64 -10.29
CA THR A 69 -17.01 2.27 -9.80
C THR A 69 -16.74 3.75 -9.55
N ASN A 70 -17.70 4.61 -9.83
CA ASN A 70 -17.69 6.03 -9.47
C ASN A 70 -17.83 6.16 -7.94
N ALA A 71 -16.87 5.63 -7.19
CA ALA A 71 -16.89 5.63 -5.74
C ALA A 71 -16.64 7.04 -5.22
N THR A 72 -17.42 7.44 -4.22
CA THR A 72 -17.22 8.67 -3.50
C THR A 72 -15.86 8.60 -2.80
N VAL A 73 -14.93 9.47 -3.19
CA VAL A 73 -13.61 9.56 -2.55
C VAL A 73 -13.82 9.81 -1.05
N ARG A 74 -13.39 8.88 -0.21
CA ARG A 74 -13.37 9.11 1.25
C ARG A 74 -12.31 10.17 1.54
N VAL A 75 -12.65 11.11 2.42
CA VAL A 75 -11.67 12.07 2.93
C VAL A 75 -10.57 11.28 3.65
N PRO A 76 -9.29 11.42 3.25
CA PRO A 76 -8.21 10.69 3.91
C PRO A 76 -8.11 11.09 5.38
N TYR A 77 -7.86 10.11 6.25
CA TYR A 77 -7.51 10.40 7.64
C TYR A 77 -6.18 11.15 7.69
N THR A 78 -6.18 12.30 8.35
CA THR A 78 -4.94 13.04 8.63
C THR A 78 -4.42 12.67 10.02
N THR A 79 -3.14 12.93 10.26
CA THR A 79 -2.55 12.78 11.62
C THR A 79 -3.30 13.63 12.64
N GLY A 80 -3.77 14.82 12.25
CA GLY A 80 -4.57 15.70 13.09
C GLY A 80 -5.90 15.09 13.49
N ASP A 81 -6.57 14.37 12.59
CA ASP A 81 -7.80 13.66 12.91
C ASP A 81 -7.56 12.60 13.98
N ILE A 82 -6.47 11.83 13.86
CA ILE A 82 -6.12 10.80 14.83
C ILE A 82 -5.76 11.39 16.18
N GLN A 83 -5.00 12.48 16.22
CA GLN A 83 -4.64 13.16 17.47
C GLN A 83 -5.86 13.75 18.20
N THR A 84 -6.84 14.20 17.45
CA THR A 84 -8.08 14.76 18.03
C THR A 84 -8.94 13.70 18.73
N PHE A 85 -8.87 12.45 18.27
CA PHE A 85 -9.69 11.34 18.81
C PHE A 85 -9.00 10.54 19.89
N THR A 86 -7.69 10.70 20.11
CA THR A 86 -6.94 9.91 21.07
C THR A 86 -6.29 10.80 22.13
N GLN A 87 -6.37 10.40 23.39
CA GLN A 87 -5.62 11.04 24.49
C GLN A 87 -4.19 10.50 24.59
N TYR A 88 -3.72 9.78 23.56
CA TYR A 88 -2.41 9.12 23.55
C TYR A 88 -1.27 10.10 23.34
N GLN A 89 -0.14 9.82 23.97
CA GLN A 89 1.09 10.58 23.77
C GLN A 89 1.75 10.17 22.45
N ALA A 90 1.96 11.15 21.56
CA ALA A 90 2.62 10.91 20.29
C ALA A 90 4.14 11.15 20.41
N ARG A 91 4.95 10.22 19.85
CA ARG A 91 6.40 10.34 19.71
C ARG A 91 6.75 10.13 18.24
N GLN A 92 7.28 11.17 17.62
CA GLN A 92 7.68 11.11 16.21
C GLN A 92 9.16 10.72 16.08
N ASN A 93 9.44 9.81 15.16
CA ASN A 93 10.79 9.42 14.78
C ASN A 93 10.86 9.25 13.24
N GLY A 94 11.40 10.25 12.56
CA GLY A 94 11.47 10.25 11.09
C GLY A 94 10.08 10.15 10.45
N GLU A 95 9.86 9.11 9.68
CA GLU A 95 8.62 8.83 8.93
C GLU A 95 7.56 8.09 9.76
N GLU A 96 7.82 7.85 11.03
CA GLU A 96 6.94 7.08 11.90
C GLU A 96 6.53 7.92 13.11
N THR A 97 5.25 7.85 13.46
CA THR A 97 4.73 8.39 14.73
C THR A 97 4.17 7.23 15.55
N ALA A 98 4.72 7.04 16.74
CA ALA A 98 4.25 6.08 17.72
C ALA A 98 3.36 6.75 18.77
N PHE A 99 2.25 6.10 19.12
CA PHE A 99 1.28 6.58 20.11
C PHE A 99 1.27 5.66 21.33
N PHE A 100 1.31 6.26 22.51
CA PHE A 100 1.44 5.56 23.79
C PHE A 100 0.29 5.93 24.74
N ASP A 101 -0.24 4.92 25.42
CA ASP A 101 -1.06 5.08 26.61
C ASP A 101 -0.16 4.84 27.83
N GLY A 102 0.28 5.94 28.48
CA GLY A 102 1.38 5.89 29.42
C GLY A 102 2.71 5.43 28.76
N GLU A 103 3.19 4.27 29.17
CA GLU A 103 4.39 3.65 28.56
C GLU A 103 4.05 2.58 27.51
N GLN A 104 2.78 2.23 27.40
CA GLN A 104 2.33 1.18 26.50
C GLN A 104 2.17 1.71 25.07
N LEU A 105 2.85 1.07 24.12
CA LEU A 105 2.64 1.32 22.69
C LEU A 105 1.28 0.79 22.26
N VAL A 106 0.40 1.67 21.77
CA VAL A 106 -0.94 1.29 21.31
C VAL A 106 -1.09 1.35 19.79
N MET A 107 -0.35 2.27 19.14
CA MET A 107 -0.47 2.46 17.71
C MET A 107 0.83 3.03 17.13
N LYS A 108 1.11 2.66 15.87
CA LYS A 108 2.17 3.28 15.05
C LYS A 108 1.61 3.68 13.70
N ILE A 109 1.95 4.89 13.26
CA ILE A 109 1.61 5.40 11.94
C ILE A 109 2.90 5.58 11.15
N ARG A 110 2.94 5.04 9.93
CA ARG A 110 3.96 5.31 8.93
C ARG A 110 3.39 6.16 7.82
N TYR A 111 4.20 7.08 7.31
CA TYR A 111 3.84 7.98 6.23
C TYR A 111 4.55 7.61 4.93
N PHE A 112 3.95 7.99 3.81
CA PHE A 112 4.66 7.97 2.54
C PHE A 112 5.78 9.02 2.55
N THR A 113 6.94 8.60 2.09
CA THR A 113 8.05 9.51 1.76
C THR A 113 7.94 9.88 0.30
N ALA A 114 7.43 11.04 0.00
CA ALA A 114 7.42 11.56 -1.35
C ALA A 114 8.35 12.76 -1.46
N THR A 115 9.35 12.64 -2.28
CA THR A 115 10.09 13.77 -2.84
C THR A 115 9.61 14.02 -4.26
N THR A 116 8.54 14.76 -4.42
CA THR A 116 8.13 15.26 -5.72
C THR A 116 8.48 16.74 -5.77
N GLY A 117 9.43 17.12 -6.63
CA GLY A 117 9.82 18.52 -6.82
C GLY A 117 10.45 19.20 -5.62
N GLY A 118 11.12 18.45 -4.72
CA GLY A 118 11.85 19.02 -3.56
C GLY A 118 10.95 19.40 -2.38
N GLN A 119 9.64 19.17 -2.45
CA GLN A 119 8.75 19.27 -1.29
C GLN A 119 8.34 17.87 -0.83
N ALA A 120 8.62 17.55 0.43
CA ALA A 120 8.08 16.37 1.08
C ALA A 120 6.54 16.48 1.06
N VAL A 121 5.85 15.48 0.51
CA VAL A 121 4.40 15.34 0.69
C VAL A 121 4.19 14.94 2.15
N LEU A 122 4.04 15.98 2.98
CA LEU A 122 3.95 15.87 4.41
C LEU A 122 2.64 15.18 4.80
N HIS A 123 2.75 14.03 5.43
CA HIS A 123 1.73 13.41 6.28
C HIS A 123 0.63 12.60 5.59
N GLN A 124 0.82 12.08 4.39
CA GLN A 124 -0.08 11.03 3.92
C GLN A 124 0.24 9.71 4.64
N ILE A 125 -0.78 9.15 5.28
CA ILE A 125 -0.64 7.88 6.01
C ILE A 125 -0.48 6.75 5.01
N ARG A 126 0.59 5.95 5.21
CA ARG A 126 0.82 4.71 4.47
C ARG A 126 0.29 3.51 5.24
N THR A 127 0.60 3.40 6.54
CA THR A 127 0.13 2.30 7.37
C THR A 127 -0.23 2.77 8.76
N ILE A 128 -1.22 2.11 9.38
CA ILE A 128 -1.53 2.22 10.81
C ILE A 128 -1.44 0.83 11.41
N SER A 129 -0.52 0.61 12.33
CA SER A 129 -0.37 -0.63 13.09
C SER A 129 -0.91 -0.46 14.50
N TYR A 130 -1.71 -1.42 14.97
CA TYR A 130 -2.31 -1.45 16.30
C TYR A 130 -1.70 -2.58 17.12
N PHE A 131 -1.49 -2.33 18.42
CA PHE A 131 -0.81 -3.24 19.34
C PHE A 131 -1.70 -3.60 20.52
N SER A 132 -1.50 -4.80 21.08
CA SER A 132 -2.13 -5.27 22.31
C SER A 132 -1.46 -4.63 23.53
N GLU A 133 -2.06 -4.83 24.70
CA GLU A 133 -1.45 -4.46 25.99
C GLU A 133 -0.12 -5.18 26.27
N HIS A 134 0.14 -6.29 25.59
CA HIS A 134 1.40 -7.06 25.70
C HIS A 134 2.44 -6.65 24.64
N GLY A 135 2.12 -5.68 23.77
CA GLY A 135 2.99 -5.21 22.70
C GLY A 135 2.93 -6.04 21.40
N ASP A 136 2.05 -7.06 21.35
CA ASP A 136 1.87 -7.85 20.13
C ASP A 136 1.14 -7.03 19.08
N ARG A 137 1.58 -7.11 17.84
CA ARG A 137 0.89 -6.46 16.73
C ARG A 137 -0.41 -7.21 16.42
N LEU A 138 -1.54 -6.53 16.58
CA LEU A 138 -2.87 -7.09 16.34
C LEU A 138 -3.27 -7.02 14.88
N ARG A 139 -3.10 -5.82 14.29
CA ARG A 139 -3.43 -5.57 12.89
C ARG A 139 -2.61 -4.42 12.32
N THR A 140 -2.49 -4.39 11.00
CA THR A 140 -1.98 -3.25 10.24
C THR A 140 -2.96 -2.92 9.12
N GLU A 141 -3.36 -1.67 9.03
CA GLU A 141 -4.15 -1.11 7.95
C GLU A 141 -3.20 -0.42 6.97
N GLU A 142 -3.42 -0.61 5.68
CA GLU A 142 -2.66 0.04 4.61
C GLU A 142 -3.54 0.97 3.81
N TYR A 143 -2.96 2.08 3.38
CA TYR A 143 -3.63 3.15 2.65
C TYR A 143 -2.85 3.48 1.38
N ASP A 144 -3.56 3.89 0.34
CA ASP A 144 -2.97 4.45 -0.86
C ASP A 144 -2.62 5.93 -0.69
N LEU A 145 -1.97 6.52 -1.71
CA LEU A 145 -1.59 7.94 -1.71
C LEU A 145 -2.80 8.91 -1.68
N THR A 146 -3.99 8.43 -1.96
CA THR A 146 -5.24 9.22 -1.89
C THR A 146 -5.92 9.07 -0.54
N GLY A 147 -5.38 8.23 0.37
CA GLY A 147 -5.91 8.00 1.71
C GLY A 147 -7.02 6.95 1.77
N ASN A 148 -7.28 6.21 0.70
CA ASN A 148 -8.20 5.09 0.76
C ASN A 148 -7.55 3.90 1.44
N LYS A 149 -8.29 3.25 2.34
CA LYS A 149 -7.84 1.99 2.94
C LYS A 149 -7.97 0.88 1.91
N ILE A 150 -6.87 0.19 1.67
CA ILE A 150 -6.72 -0.81 0.63
C ILE A 150 -6.55 -2.21 1.17
N SER A 151 -5.97 -2.36 2.37
CA SER A 151 -5.89 -3.65 3.04
C SER A 151 -5.94 -3.53 4.55
N THR A 152 -6.27 -4.65 5.20
CA THR A 152 -6.07 -4.85 6.64
C THR A 152 -5.48 -6.24 6.85
N HIS A 153 -4.31 -6.26 7.49
CA HIS A 153 -3.60 -7.47 7.88
C HIS A 153 -3.82 -7.74 9.36
N TYR A 154 -4.30 -8.92 9.71
CA TYR A 154 -4.49 -9.36 11.09
C TYR A 154 -3.42 -10.37 11.45
N PHE A 155 -2.85 -10.24 12.64
CA PHE A 155 -1.76 -11.06 13.13
C PHE A 155 -2.19 -11.94 14.30
N ARG A 156 -1.48 -13.05 14.48
CA ARG A 156 -1.55 -13.90 15.68
C ARG A 156 -0.62 -13.34 16.75
N ALA A 157 -0.73 -13.83 17.97
CA ALA A 157 0.16 -13.47 19.07
C ALA A 157 1.64 -13.82 18.82
N ASP A 158 1.91 -14.81 17.97
CA ASP A 158 3.26 -15.16 17.52
C ASP A 158 3.84 -14.23 16.44
N GLY A 159 3.07 -13.20 16.04
CA GLY A 159 3.45 -12.23 15.01
C GLY A 159 3.20 -12.70 13.58
N ASN A 160 2.79 -13.95 13.38
CA ASN A 160 2.48 -14.47 12.04
C ASN A 160 1.16 -13.92 11.51
N LEU A 161 1.09 -13.75 10.19
CA LEU A 161 -0.10 -13.30 9.51
C LEU A 161 -1.21 -14.36 9.65
N ARG A 162 -2.40 -13.90 10.04
CA ARG A 162 -3.59 -14.74 10.19
C ARG A 162 -4.55 -14.54 9.04
N LEU A 163 -4.83 -13.28 8.69
CA LEU A 163 -5.85 -12.89 7.74
C LEU A 163 -5.43 -11.61 7.03
N THR A 164 -5.66 -11.51 5.74
CA THR A 164 -5.61 -10.26 4.99
C THR A 164 -6.95 -10.00 4.33
N VAL A 165 -7.47 -8.80 4.49
CA VAL A 165 -8.67 -8.32 3.79
C VAL A 165 -8.25 -7.18 2.89
N TYR A 166 -8.50 -7.30 1.60
CA TYR A 166 -8.36 -6.22 0.62
C TYR A 166 -9.71 -5.56 0.39
N PHE A 167 -9.70 -4.26 0.18
CA PHE A 167 -10.90 -3.46 0.05
C PHE A 167 -11.01 -2.79 -1.32
N GLN A 168 -12.24 -2.61 -1.76
CA GLN A 168 -12.59 -1.70 -2.84
C GLN A 168 -12.58 -0.25 -2.33
N ILE A 169 -12.57 0.72 -3.25
CA ILE A 169 -12.60 2.16 -2.91
C ILE A 169 -13.83 2.52 -2.07
N ASP A 170 -14.96 1.85 -2.27
CA ASP A 170 -16.18 2.05 -1.48
C ASP A 170 -16.10 1.47 -0.05
N GLY A 171 -15.00 0.76 0.27
CA GLY A 171 -14.74 0.12 1.55
C GLY A 171 -15.37 -1.27 1.70
N SER A 172 -16.00 -1.81 0.68
CA SER A 172 -16.43 -3.22 0.66
C SER A 172 -15.22 -4.16 0.54
N SER A 173 -15.34 -5.38 1.06
CA SER A 173 -14.28 -6.39 0.90
C SER A 173 -14.22 -6.84 -0.56
N LEU A 174 -13.01 -6.79 -1.12
CA LEU A 174 -12.72 -7.30 -2.46
C LEU A 174 -12.26 -8.76 -2.41
N LEU A 175 -11.34 -9.04 -1.49
CA LEU A 175 -10.68 -10.34 -1.36
C LEU A 175 -10.29 -10.54 0.09
N THR A 176 -10.50 -11.75 0.59
CA THR A 176 -10.03 -12.17 1.91
C THR A 176 -9.13 -13.38 1.76
N ILE A 177 -7.97 -13.35 2.42
CA ILE A 177 -6.97 -14.42 2.41
C ILE A 177 -6.73 -14.90 3.83
N ASP A 178 -7.01 -16.17 4.10
CA ASP A 178 -6.62 -16.84 5.34
C ASP A 178 -5.24 -17.46 5.21
N TYR A 179 -4.48 -17.45 6.30
CA TYR A 179 -3.14 -18.03 6.39
C TYR A 179 -3.08 -19.10 7.49
N ASP A 180 -2.34 -20.19 7.23
CA ASP A 180 -2.03 -21.20 8.23
C ASP A 180 -1.05 -20.69 9.29
N GLN A 181 -0.63 -21.57 10.21
CA GLN A 181 0.34 -21.22 11.27
C GLN A 181 1.74 -20.90 10.72
N GLN A 182 2.07 -21.38 9.53
CA GLN A 182 3.34 -21.14 8.85
C GLN A 182 3.31 -19.87 7.99
N GLY A 183 2.17 -19.18 7.89
CA GLY A 183 1.99 -17.99 7.05
C GLY A 183 1.73 -18.31 5.57
N THR A 184 1.40 -19.57 5.25
CA THR A 184 1.00 -19.97 3.90
C THR A 184 -0.47 -19.67 3.69
N SER A 185 -0.83 -19.06 2.56
CA SER A 185 -2.24 -18.79 2.22
C SER A 185 -3.00 -20.10 1.98
N ILE A 186 -4.15 -20.25 2.63
CA ILE A 186 -4.95 -21.49 2.58
C ILE A 186 -6.33 -21.31 1.97
N ARG A 187 -6.88 -20.10 1.99
CA ARG A 187 -8.21 -19.80 1.45
C ARG A 187 -8.29 -18.40 0.88
N PHE A 188 -9.10 -18.26 -0.17
CA PHE A 188 -9.45 -17.00 -0.82
C PHE A 188 -10.97 -16.89 -0.89
N TYR A 189 -11.53 -15.74 -0.55
CA TYR A 189 -12.97 -15.46 -0.59
C TYR A 189 -13.25 -14.18 -1.36
#